data_daea4971be33f7844044ece93c71f942
#
_entry.id   daea4971be33f7844044ece93c71f942
#
_cell.length_a   1.000
_cell.length_b   1.000
_cell.length_c   1.000
_cell.angle_alpha   90.00
_cell.angle_beta   90.00
_cell.angle_gamma   90.00
#
_symmetry.space_group_name_H-M   'P 1'
#
loop_
_entity.id
_entity.type
_entity.pdbx_description
1 polymer ?
#
loop_
_entity_poly.entity_id
_entity_poly.type
_entity_poly.pdbx_seq_one_letter_code
_entity_poly.pdbx_strand_id
1 'polypeptide(L)'
;NEQEQCYFDKYGVSQEIRPENAFRILPGFATPDWAKGAIMYQILVDRFANGDPTNDVLDNEYHYIKTMSRQIKDWNQLPNADFGVAEFYGGDLEGVRQKLYYLKSLGVEVIYFNPLFVSPSNHKYDIADYDHIDPHYGKIVLDQGQTLPEGARDNAGASRFINRVTAKENL
;
A
#
# COMPACT_ATOMS: atom_id res chain seq x y z
N ASN A 1 11.56 -24.05 47.34
CA ASN A 1 10.52 -23.72 46.35
C ASN A 1 10.73 -24.64 45.16
N GLU A 2 9.86 -25.62 45.02
CA GLU A 2 9.75 -26.40 43.81
C GLU A 2 9.40 -25.40 42.68
N GLN A 3 10.34 -25.22 41.75
CA GLN A 3 10.14 -24.34 40.64
C GLN A 3 9.13 -25.00 39.71
N GLU A 4 7.97 -24.37 39.52
CA GLU A 4 7.04 -24.78 38.49
C GLU A 4 7.76 -24.71 37.14
N GLN A 5 7.85 -25.83 36.48
CA GLN A 5 8.43 -25.91 35.13
C GLN A 5 7.39 -25.45 34.11
N CYS A 6 7.70 -24.45 33.33
CA CYS A 6 6.86 -24.00 32.23
C CYS A 6 7.65 -24.07 30.91
N TYR A 7 6.92 -24.18 29.80
CA TYR A 7 7.43 -24.26 28.47
C TYR A 7 6.96 -23.04 27.68
N PHE A 8 7.78 -22.57 26.79
CA PHE A 8 7.45 -21.45 25.91
C PHE A 8 7.35 -21.97 24.46
N ASP A 9 6.20 -21.83 23.87
CA ASP A 9 5.95 -22.23 22.47
C ASP A 9 5.39 -21.06 21.65
N LYS A 10 5.05 -21.28 20.37
CA LYS A 10 4.54 -20.24 19.45
C LYS A 10 3.24 -19.56 19.91
N TYR A 11 2.56 -20.12 20.89
CA TYR A 11 1.34 -19.54 21.47
C TYR A 11 1.55 -18.95 22.89
N GLY A 12 2.78 -18.99 23.40
CA GLY A 12 3.13 -18.41 24.69
C GLY A 12 3.52 -19.45 25.74
N VAL A 13 3.21 -19.17 26.99
CA VAL A 13 3.59 -20.04 28.11
C VAL A 13 2.61 -21.21 28.23
N SER A 14 3.13 -22.42 28.40
CA SER A 14 2.37 -23.66 28.59
C SER A 14 2.97 -24.47 29.77
N GLN A 15 2.16 -25.23 30.46
CA GLN A 15 2.61 -26.21 31.49
C GLN A 15 2.93 -27.58 30.86
N GLU A 16 2.60 -27.77 29.58
CA GLU A 16 2.80 -29.04 28.87
C GLU A 16 3.63 -28.83 27.61
N ILE A 17 4.46 -29.79 27.27
CA ILE A 17 5.14 -29.83 25.99
C ILE A 17 4.14 -30.25 24.92
N ARG A 18 3.94 -29.38 23.91
CA ARG A 18 3.12 -29.63 22.72
C ARG A 18 4.01 -29.56 21.48
N PRO A 19 4.49 -30.69 20.96
CA PRO A 19 5.44 -30.72 19.84
C PRO A 19 4.93 -29.97 18.61
N GLU A 20 3.62 -30.00 18.34
CA GLU A 20 2.97 -29.28 17.24
C GLU A 20 3.03 -27.76 17.40
N ASN A 21 3.24 -27.29 18.61
CA ASN A 21 3.34 -25.88 18.94
C ASN A 21 4.79 -25.39 19.06
N ALA A 22 5.75 -26.29 19.00
CA ALA A 22 7.17 -25.95 19.18
C ALA A 22 7.65 -24.94 18.12
N PHE A 23 8.59 -24.09 18.52
CA PHE A 23 9.31 -23.24 17.56
C PHE A 23 10.10 -24.11 16.60
N ARG A 24 9.98 -23.80 15.31
CA ARG A 24 10.73 -24.50 14.29
C ARG A 24 12.12 -23.90 14.13
N ILE A 25 13.15 -24.67 14.40
CA ILE A 25 14.53 -24.31 14.10
C ILE A 25 14.88 -24.87 12.72
N LEU A 26 15.32 -24.01 11.82
CA LEU A 26 15.77 -24.37 10.48
C LEU A 26 17.29 -24.26 10.45
N PRO A 27 18.02 -25.39 10.53
CA PRO A 27 19.49 -25.35 10.42
C PRO A 27 19.91 -24.76 9.07
N GLY A 28 20.87 -23.84 9.10
CA GLY A 28 21.35 -23.15 7.89
C GLY A 28 20.48 -21.97 7.43
N PHE A 29 19.37 -21.68 8.10
CA PHE A 29 18.65 -20.44 7.84
C PHE A 29 19.49 -19.25 8.31
N ALA A 30 19.76 -18.33 7.40
CA ALA A 30 20.43 -17.09 7.71
C ALA A 30 19.66 -15.90 7.12
N THR A 31 19.34 -14.93 7.95
CA THR A 31 18.86 -13.63 7.46
C THR A 31 19.98 -12.98 6.67
N PRO A 32 19.70 -12.46 5.45
CA PRO A 32 20.68 -11.71 4.68
C PRO A 32 21.32 -10.58 5.51
N ASP A 33 22.61 -10.42 5.38
CA ASP A 33 23.35 -9.46 6.21
C ASP A 33 22.89 -8.02 6.03
N TRP A 34 22.47 -7.64 4.83
CA TRP A 34 21.91 -6.31 4.57
C TRP A 34 20.63 -6.02 5.35
N ALA A 35 19.85 -7.05 5.72
CA ALA A 35 18.61 -6.88 6.45
C ALA A 35 18.80 -6.77 7.97
N LYS A 36 20.00 -7.18 8.47
CA LYS A 36 20.29 -7.16 9.90
C LYS A 36 20.59 -5.72 10.35
N GLY A 37 19.67 -5.17 11.15
CA GLY A 37 19.80 -3.81 11.65
C GLY A 37 19.45 -2.70 10.66
N ALA A 38 18.97 -3.04 9.46
CA ALA A 38 18.54 -2.07 8.46
C ALA A 38 17.37 -1.22 8.96
N ILE A 39 17.44 0.08 8.72
CA ILE A 39 16.32 1.00 8.97
C ILE A 39 15.34 0.90 7.81
N MET A 40 14.16 0.37 8.11
CA MET A 40 13.08 0.21 7.12
C MET A 40 12.03 1.31 7.29
N TYR A 41 11.58 1.88 6.17
CA TYR A 41 10.53 2.88 6.14
C TYR A 41 9.36 2.38 5.30
N GLN A 42 8.18 2.24 5.92
CA GLN A 42 6.97 1.83 5.21
C GLN A 42 6.28 3.04 4.61
N ILE A 43 5.85 2.94 3.35
CA ILE A 43 5.20 4.03 2.61
C ILE A 43 3.80 3.60 2.16
N LEU A 44 2.78 4.33 2.62
CA LEU A 44 1.46 4.39 1.99
C LEU A 44 1.55 5.48 0.91
N VAL A 45 1.69 5.08 -0.34
CA VAL A 45 2.08 5.97 -1.45
C VAL A 45 1.12 7.13 -1.61
N ASP A 46 -0.20 6.90 -1.62
CA ASP A 46 -1.22 7.95 -1.72
C ASP A 46 -1.05 9.09 -0.69
N ARG A 47 -0.44 8.79 0.46
CA ARG A 47 -0.30 9.70 1.59
C ARG A 47 1.13 10.19 1.83
N PHE A 48 2.03 9.98 0.89
CA PHE A 48 3.45 10.30 1.09
C PHE A 48 3.87 11.58 0.38
N ALA A 49 3.77 11.63 -0.94
CA ALA A 49 4.10 12.83 -1.74
C ALA A 49 3.47 12.70 -3.14
N ASN A 50 2.87 13.79 -3.62
CA ASN A 50 2.39 13.92 -4.99
C ASN A 50 3.51 14.49 -5.84
N GLY A 51 3.98 13.76 -6.84
CA GLY A 51 5.03 14.15 -7.76
C GLY A 51 4.53 14.50 -9.14
N ASP A 52 3.36 13.99 -9.53
CA ASP A 52 2.71 14.23 -10.82
C ASP A 52 1.19 14.41 -10.65
N PRO A 53 0.70 15.63 -10.41
CA PRO A 53 -0.73 15.87 -10.25
C PRO A 53 -1.60 15.49 -11.45
N THR A 54 -1.00 15.14 -12.59
CA THR A 54 -1.76 14.74 -13.78
C THR A 54 -2.28 13.31 -13.70
N ASN A 55 -1.77 12.52 -12.76
CA ASN A 55 -2.22 11.16 -12.52
C ASN A 55 -3.16 11.01 -11.31
N ASP A 56 -3.54 12.11 -10.65
CA ASP A 56 -4.40 12.09 -9.47
C ASP A 56 -5.73 11.40 -9.73
N VAL A 57 -6.22 10.65 -8.75
CA VAL A 57 -7.58 10.11 -8.75
C VAL A 57 -8.58 11.26 -8.64
N LEU A 58 -9.57 11.25 -9.52
CA LEU A 58 -10.59 12.29 -9.57
C LEU A 58 -11.79 11.98 -8.66
N ASP A 59 -12.59 13.02 -8.38
CA ASP A 59 -13.90 12.83 -7.77
C ASP A 59 -14.77 11.91 -8.64
N ASN A 60 -15.44 10.94 -8.02
CA ASN A 60 -16.31 9.97 -8.70
C ASN A 60 -15.61 9.09 -9.75
N GLU A 61 -14.31 8.89 -9.66
CA GLU A 61 -13.61 8.01 -10.58
C GLU A 61 -13.82 6.53 -10.23
N TYR A 62 -13.91 6.21 -8.94
CA TYR A 62 -14.16 4.87 -8.45
C TYR A 62 -15.36 4.81 -7.51
N HIS A 63 -16.04 3.67 -7.54
CA HIS A 63 -16.99 3.28 -6.50
C HIS A 63 -16.31 2.25 -5.58
N TYR A 64 -16.28 2.53 -4.28
CA TYR A 64 -15.69 1.64 -3.29
C TYR A 64 -16.54 1.60 -2.01
N ILE A 65 -16.99 0.39 -1.62
CA ILE A 65 -17.79 0.14 -0.40
C ILE A 65 -18.87 1.23 -0.17
N LYS A 66 -19.83 1.33 -1.09
CA LYS A 66 -20.96 2.28 -0.99
C LYS A 66 -20.59 3.79 -1.07
N THR A 67 -19.37 4.13 -1.37
CA THR A 67 -18.92 5.52 -1.52
C THR A 67 -18.15 5.72 -2.82
N MET A 68 -18.07 6.96 -3.25
CA MET A 68 -17.32 7.36 -4.44
C MET A 68 -15.96 7.92 -4.05
N SER A 69 -14.98 7.77 -4.92
CA SER A 69 -13.67 8.39 -4.73
C SER A 69 -13.78 9.91 -4.63
N ARG A 70 -12.95 10.51 -3.78
CA ARG A 70 -12.81 11.95 -3.60
C ARG A 70 -11.34 12.34 -3.69
N GLN A 71 -11.05 13.32 -4.52
CA GLN A 71 -9.74 13.96 -4.57
C GLN A 71 -9.59 14.95 -3.42
N ILE A 72 -8.57 14.82 -2.59
CA ILE A 72 -8.22 15.75 -1.53
C ILE A 72 -7.13 16.69 -2.05
N LYS A 73 -7.46 17.97 -2.20
CA LYS A 73 -6.54 18.99 -2.75
C LYS A 73 -5.66 19.64 -1.69
N ASP A 74 -6.10 19.65 -0.44
CA ASP A 74 -5.33 20.21 0.67
C ASP A 74 -4.68 19.09 1.48
N TRP A 75 -3.38 18.93 1.36
CA TRP A 75 -2.58 17.94 2.10
C TRP A 75 -2.63 18.11 3.63
N ASN A 76 -3.06 19.27 4.13
CA ASN A 76 -3.25 19.50 5.56
C ASN A 76 -4.64 19.09 6.06
N GLN A 77 -5.55 18.77 5.16
CA GLN A 77 -6.87 18.26 5.53
C GLN A 77 -6.71 16.89 6.21
N LEU A 78 -7.34 16.71 7.37
CA LEU A 78 -7.38 15.40 8.02
C LEU A 78 -8.32 14.45 7.27
N PRO A 79 -7.94 13.16 7.14
CA PRO A 79 -8.81 12.14 6.54
C PRO A 79 -10.11 12.00 7.31
N ASN A 80 -11.20 11.73 6.59
CA ASN A 80 -12.48 11.42 7.21
C ASN A 80 -12.41 10.04 7.88
N ALA A 81 -12.88 9.95 9.13
CA ALA A 81 -12.86 8.70 9.90
C ALA A 81 -13.73 7.59 9.28
N ASP A 82 -14.86 7.97 8.66
CA ASP A 82 -15.83 7.01 8.13
C ASP A 82 -15.55 6.61 6.67
N PHE A 83 -14.99 7.53 5.87
CA PHE A 83 -14.83 7.36 4.42
C PHE A 83 -13.40 7.57 3.91
N GLY A 84 -12.44 7.66 4.81
CA GLY A 84 -11.04 7.95 4.48
C GLY A 84 -10.39 6.96 3.49
N VAL A 85 -10.95 5.77 3.33
CA VAL A 85 -10.51 4.76 2.35
C VAL A 85 -10.79 5.16 0.89
N ALA A 86 -11.75 6.05 0.67
CA ALA A 86 -12.11 6.58 -0.65
C ALA A 86 -11.57 7.99 -0.91
N GLU A 87 -10.83 8.56 0.04
CA GLU A 87 -10.18 9.87 -0.10
C GLU A 87 -8.75 9.71 -0.60
N PHE A 88 -8.43 10.32 -1.73
CA PHE A 88 -7.14 10.24 -2.40
C PHE A 88 -6.42 11.59 -2.31
N TYR A 89 -5.17 11.55 -1.84
CA TYR A 89 -4.31 12.73 -1.74
C TYR A 89 -3.36 12.87 -2.92
N GLY A 90 -3.36 11.88 -3.82
CA GLY A 90 -2.58 11.93 -5.05
C GLY A 90 -1.10 11.62 -4.88
N GLY A 91 -0.68 11.03 -3.76
CA GLY A 91 0.69 10.54 -3.64
C GLY A 91 0.97 9.45 -4.68
N ASP A 92 2.16 9.51 -5.30
CA ASP A 92 2.57 8.65 -6.40
C ASP A 92 4.06 8.23 -6.29
N LEU A 93 4.52 7.35 -7.19
CA LEU A 93 5.90 6.89 -7.21
C LEU A 93 6.88 7.98 -7.62
N GLU A 94 6.45 8.95 -8.42
CA GLU A 94 7.27 10.12 -8.75
C GLU A 94 7.51 10.98 -7.50
N GLY A 95 6.49 11.18 -6.67
CA GLY A 95 6.63 11.85 -5.39
C GLY A 95 7.59 11.12 -4.44
N VAL A 96 7.51 9.78 -4.40
CA VAL A 96 8.49 8.97 -3.64
C VAL A 96 9.89 9.18 -4.21
N ARG A 97 10.07 9.11 -5.53
CA ARG A 97 11.36 9.32 -6.19
C ARG A 97 11.97 10.69 -5.83
N GLN A 98 11.17 11.73 -5.83
CA GLN A 98 11.61 13.09 -5.45
C GLN A 98 12.02 13.17 -3.96
N LYS A 99 11.50 12.29 -3.10
CA LYS A 99 11.80 12.24 -1.67
C LYS A 99 12.90 11.24 -1.29
N LEU A 100 13.51 10.54 -2.23
CA LEU A 100 14.56 9.55 -1.93
C LEU A 100 15.75 10.16 -1.18
N TYR A 101 16.14 11.38 -1.53
CA TYR A 101 17.22 12.06 -0.82
C TYR A 101 16.86 12.36 0.64
N TYR A 102 15.63 12.79 0.89
CA TYR A 102 15.12 12.98 2.24
C TYR A 102 15.13 11.67 3.04
N LEU A 103 14.61 10.58 2.48
CA LEU A 103 14.63 9.26 3.12
C LEU A 103 16.07 8.82 3.43
N LYS A 104 17.00 9.00 2.48
CA LYS A 104 18.42 8.71 2.70
C LYS A 104 19.01 9.55 3.83
N SER A 105 18.65 10.82 3.94
CA SER A 105 19.13 11.71 5.02
C SER A 105 18.64 11.30 6.41
N LEU A 106 17.52 10.56 6.48
CA LEU A 106 17.01 9.95 7.71
C LEU A 106 17.71 8.62 8.05
N GLY A 107 18.63 8.15 7.20
CA GLY A 107 19.30 6.87 7.39
C GLY A 107 18.46 5.66 6.93
N VAL A 108 17.40 5.87 6.14
CA VAL A 108 16.59 4.77 5.59
C VAL A 108 17.42 3.98 4.58
N GLU A 109 17.47 2.67 4.76
CA GLU A 109 18.20 1.72 3.92
C GLU A 109 17.25 0.84 3.09
N VAL A 110 16.02 0.65 3.57
CA VAL A 110 15.01 -0.18 2.92
C VAL A 110 13.68 0.55 2.89
N ILE A 111 13.07 0.61 1.72
CA ILE A 111 11.68 1.10 1.56
C ILE A 111 10.76 -0.11 1.43
N TYR A 112 9.72 -0.16 2.26
CA TYR A 112 8.65 -1.13 2.16
C TYR A 112 7.39 -0.42 1.69
N PHE A 113 6.93 -0.72 0.49
CA PHE A 113 5.69 -0.15 -0.02
C PHE A 113 4.46 -0.92 0.46
N ASN A 114 3.40 -0.20 0.84
CA ASN A 114 2.05 -0.75 0.77
C ASN A 114 1.78 -1.19 -0.68
N PRO A 115 0.75 -2.03 -0.94
CA PRO A 115 0.50 -2.52 -2.29
C PRO A 115 0.48 -1.40 -3.34
N LEU A 116 1.08 -1.67 -4.51
CA LEU A 116 1.22 -0.73 -5.61
C LEU A 116 0.31 -1.06 -6.80
N PHE A 117 -0.36 -2.19 -6.75
CA PHE A 117 -1.12 -2.75 -7.86
C PHE A 117 -2.49 -2.07 -8.03
N VAL A 118 -3.11 -2.28 -9.20
CA VAL A 118 -4.42 -1.71 -9.53
C VAL A 118 -5.46 -2.03 -8.48
N SER A 119 -6.06 -1.02 -7.88
CA SER A 119 -7.06 -1.16 -6.82
C SER A 119 -7.91 0.13 -6.70
N PRO A 120 -9.22 0.01 -6.36
CA PRO A 120 -10.10 1.16 -6.21
C PRO A 120 -9.94 1.93 -4.91
N SER A 121 -9.18 1.40 -3.93
CA SER A 121 -8.96 2.08 -2.65
C SER A 121 -7.62 2.80 -2.62
N ASN A 122 -7.47 3.75 -1.71
CA ASN A 122 -6.20 4.46 -1.51
C ASN A 122 -5.12 3.57 -0.89
N HIS A 123 -5.49 2.56 -0.09
CA HIS A 123 -4.56 1.65 0.56
C HIS A 123 -4.11 0.48 -0.32
N LYS A 124 -4.81 0.21 -1.41
CA LYS A 124 -4.48 -0.80 -2.44
C LYS A 124 -4.39 -2.25 -1.96
N TYR A 125 -4.94 -2.61 -0.79
CA TYR A 125 -4.98 -4.01 -0.33
C TYR A 125 -6.06 -4.85 -1.01
N ASP A 126 -7.03 -4.25 -1.68
CA ASP A 126 -8.10 -4.85 -2.46
C ASP A 126 -7.72 -4.93 -3.95
N ILE A 127 -6.61 -5.59 -4.23
CA ILE A 127 -5.98 -5.65 -5.55
C ILE A 127 -6.93 -6.29 -6.56
N ALA A 128 -7.18 -5.57 -7.66
CA ALA A 128 -7.98 -6.03 -8.78
C ALA A 128 -7.14 -6.61 -9.93
N ASP A 129 -5.88 -6.23 -10.04
CA ASP A 129 -4.96 -6.69 -11.08
C ASP A 129 -3.53 -6.69 -10.52
N TYR A 130 -2.91 -7.88 -10.47
CA TYR A 130 -1.53 -8.05 -10.00
C TYR A 130 -0.47 -7.87 -11.08
N ASP A 131 -0.87 -7.80 -12.33
CA ASP A 131 0.07 -7.69 -13.46
C ASP A 131 0.50 -6.24 -13.72
N HIS A 132 -0.26 -5.27 -13.20
CA HIS A 132 -0.01 -3.86 -13.46
C HIS A 132 0.09 -3.03 -12.16
N ILE A 133 1.02 -2.09 -12.17
CA ILE A 133 1.05 -1.01 -11.18
C ILE A 133 -0.19 -0.14 -11.38
N ASP A 134 -0.76 0.38 -10.29
CA ASP A 134 -1.90 1.28 -10.37
C ASP A 134 -1.54 2.51 -11.23
N PRO A 135 -2.36 2.87 -12.23
CA PRO A 135 -2.04 3.99 -13.13
C PRO A 135 -1.85 5.31 -12.40
N HIS A 136 -2.53 5.53 -11.28
CA HIS A 136 -2.39 6.73 -10.47
C HIS A 136 -1.10 6.76 -9.62
N TYR A 137 -0.35 5.65 -9.60
CA TYR A 137 0.99 5.60 -8.99
C TYR A 137 2.12 5.74 -10.01
N GLY A 138 1.81 5.56 -11.29
CA GLY A 138 2.74 5.68 -12.39
C GLY A 138 2.35 6.80 -13.36
N LYS A 139 2.97 6.79 -14.53
CA LYS A 139 2.61 7.73 -15.60
C LYS A 139 1.46 7.18 -16.43
N ILE A 140 0.35 7.88 -16.47
CA ILE A 140 -0.76 7.56 -17.38
C ILE A 140 -0.37 7.93 -18.80
N VAL A 141 -0.26 6.93 -19.69
CA VAL A 141 0.07 7.15 -21.12
C VAL A 141 -1.17 7.20 -21.99
N LEU A 142 -2.22 6.50 -21.59
CA LEU A 142 -3.51 6.49 -22.28
C LEU A 142 -4.61 6.38 -21.24
N ASP A 143 -5.46 7.37 -21.16
CA ASP A 143 -6.66 7.37 -20.34
C ASP A 143 -7.90 7.37 -21.24
N GLN A 144 -8.68 6.28 -21.19
CA GLN A 144 -9.96 6.16 -21.87
C GLN A 144 -11.12 6.06 -20.88
N GLY A 145 -10.82 6.13 -19.58
CA GLY A 145 -11.80 6.07 -18.54
C GLY A 145 -12.56 7.37 -18.34
N GLN A 146 -13.58 7.30 -17.54
CA GLN A 146 -14.45 8.40 -17.19
C GLN A 146 -14.72 8.39 -15.70
N THR A 147 -15.14 9.53 -15.16
CA THR A 147 -15.74 9.58 -13.84
C THR A 147 -17.10 8.90 -13.86
N LEU A 148 -17.45 8.22 -12.80
CA LEU A 148 -18.74 7.54 -12.68
C LEU A 148 -19.84 8.54 -12.36
N PRO A 149 -21.09 8.29 -12.80
CA PRO A 149 -22.22 9.09 -12.38
C PRO A 149 -22.46 8.91 -10.87
N GLU A 150 -23.04 9.94 -10.25
CA GLU A 150 -23.44 9.85 -8.84
C GLU A 150 -24.37 8.63 -8.63
N GLY A 151 -24.08 7.86 -7.57
CA GLY A 151 -24.83 6.64 -7.25
C GLY A 151 -24.46 5.40 -8.06
N ALA A 152 -23.41 5.43 -8.87
CA ALA A 152 -22.91 4.24 -9.54
C ALA A 152 -22.65 3.10 -8.54
N ARG A 153 -23.00 1.87 -8.92
CA ARG A 153 -22.86 0.67 -8.07
C ARG A 153 -21.70 -0.22 -8.45
N ASP A 154 -21.10 0.04 -9.59
CA ASP A 154 -19.93 -0.66 -10.11
C ASP A 154 -18.93 0.33 -10.69
N ASN A 155 -17.78 -0.18 -11.11
CA ASN A 155 -16.71 0.63 -11.69
C ASN A 155 -16.62 0.49 -13.22
N ALA A 156 -17.67 0.02 -13.88
CA ALA A 156 -17.67 -0.07 -15.33
C ALA A 156 -17.51 1.33 -15.94
N GLY A 157 -16.51 1.50 -16.79
CA GLY A 157 -16.17 2.77 -17.40
C GLY A 157 -15.25 3.68 -16.57
N ALA A 158 -14.88 3.31 -15.35
CA ALA A 158 -13.86 4.05 -14.60
C ALA A 158 -12.46 3.95 -15.23
N SER A 159 -11.65 4.97 -15.06
CA SER A 159 -10.30 5.07 -15.64
C SER A 159 -9.45 3.83 -15.42
N ARG A 160 -9.49 3.25 -14.23
CA ARG A 160 -8.69 2.09 -13.83
C ARG A 160 -8.86 0.86 -14.71
N PHE A 161 -10.03 0.65 -15.33
CA PHE A 161 -10.28 -0.52 -16.17
C PHE A 161 -9.75 -0.34 -17.58
N ILE A 162 -9.57 0.87 -17.99
CA ILE A 162 -9.18 1.23 -19.35
C ILE A 162 -7.70 1.64 -19.42
N ASN A 163 -7.21 2.22 -18.35
CA ASN A 163 -5.80 2.55 -18.20
C ASN A 163 -4.98 1.31 -17.82
N ARG A 164 -4.90 0.39 -18.74
CA ARG A 164 -3.87 -0.65 -18.69
C ARG A 164 -2.54 -0.05 -18.99
N VAL A 165 -2.06 0.74 -18.08
CA VAL A 165 -0.90 1.51 -18.35
C VAL A 165 0.32 0.67 -18.25
N THR A 166 1.16 0.91 -19.08
CA THR A 166 2.63 0.91 -19.12
C THR A 166 3.30 1.52 -17.86
N ALA A 167 2.59 1.72 -16.75
CA ALA A 167 3.20 2.06 -15.47
C ALA A 167 4.30 1.06 -15.11
N LYS A 168 4.12 -0.20 -15.46
CA LYS A 168 5.12 -1.26 -15.28
C LYS A 168 6.35 -1.10 -16.19
N GLU A 169 6.19 -0.45 -17.34
CA GLU A 169 7.26 -0.20 -18.31
C GLU A 169 8.05 1.08 -18.02
N ASN A 170 7.54 1.92 -17.13
CA ASN A 170 8.13 3.22 -16.79
C ASN A 170 8.78 3.26 -15.39
N LEU A 171 8.87 2.12 -14.73
CA LEU A 171 9.64 1.92 -13.50
C LEU A 171 11.00 1.32 -13.83
#